data_f3632728a936a2fa53f7f652e3454bd3
#
_entry.id   f3632728a936a2fa53f7f652e3454bd3
#
_cell.length_a   1.000
_cell.length_b   1.000
_cell.length_c   1.000
_cell.angle_alpha   90.00
_cell.angle_beta   90.00
_cell.angle_gamma   90.00
#
_symmetry.space_group_name_H-M   'P 1'
#
loop_
_entity.id
_entity.type
_entity.pdbx_description
1 polymer ?
#
loop_
_entity_poly.entity_id
_entity_poly.type
_entity_poly.pdbx_seq_one_letter_code
_entity_poly.pdbx_strand_id
1 'polypeptide(L)'
;MKVVILAGGFGTRISEESQFKPKPMVELGGMPIIWHIMKLYSAYGFNEFVICAGYKQHVIKEYFADYFLHTSDITFDFTSGKNEMTVHRNNSERWKVTVVDTGLNTMTGGRVKRIKEYIGNEPFMLTYGDGVSDVNIAELVEFHKKHGKLVTMSAYNPGQRFGVLDIDENGKINEFREKTSGDGNLINIGFMVCQPEFFDYIDGDDTVLEKKPLETVAKLGELMAYKHTGFWQCMDTVREKEQLEKMWSNNNAPWKIWR
;
A
#
# COMPACT_ATOMS: atom_id res chain seq x y z
N MET A 1 13.06 3.26 -10.38
CA MET A 1 11.89 3.88 -9.71
C MET A 1 11.68 3.16 -8.40
N LYS A 2 11.67 3.88 -7.28
CA LYS A 2 11.46 3.35 -5.92
C LYS A 2 9.98 3.29 -5.58
N VAL A 3 9.60 2.38 -4.69
CA VAL A 3 8.24 2.23 -4.17
C VAL A 3 8.18 2.76 -2.76
N VAL A 4 7.37 3.77 -2.53
CA VAL A 4 7.11 4.36 -1.21
C VAL A 4 5.86 3.72 -0.62
N ILE A 5 5.96 3.24 0.63
CA ILE A 5 4.83 2.63 1.33
C ILE A 5 4.55 3.43 2.61
N LEU A 6 3.34 3.99 2.72
CA LEU A 6 2.88 4.69 3.90
C LEU A 6 2.49 3.68 5.00
N ALA A 7 3.28 3.62 6.07
CA ALA A 7 3.19 2.61 7.12
C ALA A 7 3.23 3.20 8.56
N GLY A 8 2.99 4.52 8.71
CA GLY A 8 3.21 5.22 9.98
C GLY A 8 1.96 5.50 10.82
N GLY A 9 0.76 5.15 10.34
CA GLY A 9 -0.51 5.42 11.02
C GLY A 9 -0.78 4.54 12.24
N PHE A 10 -1.68 4.98 13.13
CA PHE A 10 -2.03 4.27 14.37
C PHE A 10 -2.88 3.01 14.16
N GLY A 11 -3.59 2.88 13.04
CA GLY A 11 -4.44 1.71 12.74
C GLY A 11 -5.64 1.55 13.65
N THR A 12 -6.25 2.64 14.14
CA THR A 12 -7.29 2.65 15.17
C THR A 12 -8.56 1.88 14.82
N ARG A 13 -8.85 1.69 13.52
CA ARG A 13 -10.04 0.96 13.03
C ARG A 13 -9.92 -0.57 13.15
N ILE A 14 -8.70 -1.09 13.34
CA ILE A 14 -8.40 -2.50 13.58
C ILE A 14 -7.64 -2.65 14.91
N SER A 15 -8.19 -2.06 15.98
CA SER A 15 -7.53 -1.90 17.26
C SER A 15 -7.13 -3.23 17.92
N GLU A 16 -7.89 -4.30 17.69
CA GLU A 16 -7.62 -5.64 18.23
C GLU A 16 -6.24 -6.16 17.78
N GLU A 17 -5.82 -5.82 16.58
CA GLU A 17 -4.52 -6.20 16.02
C GLU A 17 -3.47 -5.10 16.21
N SER A 18 -3.86 -3.84 16.00
CA SER A 18 -2.91 -2.71 15.96
C SER A 18 -2.38 -2.29 17.34
N GLN A 19 -3.00 -2.74 18.43
CA GLN A 19 -2.44 -2.55 19.78
C GLN A 19 -1.11 -3.29 20.00
N PHE A 20 -0.80 -4.31 19.23
CA PHE A 20 0.44 -5.10 19.35
C PHE A 20 1.45 -4.79 18.25
N LYS A 21 1.00 -4.57 17.01
CA LYS A 21 1.83 -4.33 15.84
C LYS A 21 1.21 -3.24 14.94
N PRO A 22 2.01 -2.48 14.16
CA PRO A 22 1.44 -1.49 13.25
C PRO A 22 0.65 -2.20 12.15
N LYS A 23 -0.41 -1.56 11.63
CA LYS A 23 -1.34 -2.14 10.65
C LYS A 23 -0.65 -2.85 9.45
N PRO A 24 0.42 -2.29 8.84
CA PRO A 24 1.14 -2.97 7.77
C PRO A 24 1.80 -4.30 8.15
N MET A 25 1.93 -4.56 9.45
CA MET A 25 2.49 -5.81 10.00
C MET A 25 1.42 -6.82 10.44
N VAL A 26 0.14 -6.54 10.21
CA VAL A 26 -0.94 -7.52 10.41
C VAL A 26 -0.87 -8.57 9.32
N GLU A 27 -0.95 -9.84 9.72
CA GLU A 27 -0.68 -10.97 8.83
C GLU A 27 -1.91 -11.40 8.02
N LEU A 28 -1.62 -11.85 6.81
CA LEU A 28 -2.49 -12.56 5.89
C LEU A 28 -1.74 -13.81 5.42
N GLY A 29 -2.27 -15.00 5.68
CA GLY A 29 -1.60 -16.25 5.31
C GLY A 29 -0.21 -16.41 5.94
N GLY A 30 -0.02 -15.92 7.16
CA GLY A 30 1.24 -15.98 7.89
C GLY A 30 2.30 -14.96 7.46
N MET A 31 1.99 -14.05 6.52
CA MET A 31 2.90 -12.97 6.09
C MET A 31 2.26 -11.60 6.29
N PRO A 32 3.01 -10.57 6.74
CA PRO A 32 2.47 -9.22 6.91
C PRO A 32 1.86 -8.67 5.62
N ILE A 33 0.79 -7.87 5.71
CA ILE A 33 0.17 -7.29 4.50
C ILE A 33 1.16 -6.45 3.67
N ILE A 34 2.12 -5.79 4.31
CA ILE A 34 3.18 -5.06 3.60
C ILE A 34 4.01 -5.98 2.70
N TRP A 35 4.25 -7.23 3.11
CA TRP A 35 4.94 -8.23 2.30
C TRP A 35 4.16 -8.53 1.01
N HIS A 36 2.83 -8.70 1.10
CA HIS A 36 1.97 -8.93 -0.07
C HIS A 36 2.02 -7.75 -1.04
N ILE A 37 2.00 -6.52 -0.52
CA ILE A 37 2.13 -5.29 -1.32
C ILE A 37 3.49 -5.29 -2.03
N MET A 38 4.57 -5.56 -1.31
CA MET A 38 5.92 -5.61 -1.87
C MET A 38 6.07 -6.71 -2.93
N LYS A 39 5.46 -7.89 -2.74
CA LYS A 39 5.43 -8.98 -3.72
C LYS A 39 4.74 -8.57 -5.02
N LEU A 40 3.62 -7.83 -4.94
CA LEU A 40 2.95 -7.30 -6.12
C LEU A 40 3.91 -6.43 -6.95
N TYR A 41 4.57 -5.45 -6.33
CA TYR A 41 5.53 -4.59 -7.03
C TYR A 41 6.73 -5.38 -7.58
N SER A 42 7.23 -6.35 -6.81
CA SER A 42 8.33 -7.21 -7.22
C SER A 42 8.01 -8.07 -8.43
N ALA A 43 6.77 -8.52 -8.58
CA ALA A 43 6.33 -9.26 -9.76
C ALA A 43 6.48 -8.46 -11.06
N TYR A 44 6.52 -7.12 -10.97
CA TYR A 44 6.79 -6.20 -12.07
C TYR A 44 8.23 -5.66 -12.09
N GLY A 45 9.12 -6.24 -11.27
CA GLY A 45 10.56 -5.88 -11.24
C GLY A 45 10.93 -4.68 -10.35
N PHE A 46 9.99 -4.14 -9.57
CA PHE A 46 10.25 -3.04 -8.63
C PHE A 46 10.61 -3.60 -7.26
N ASN A 47 11.90 -3.59 -6.93
CA ASN A 47 12.46 -4.26 -5.75
C ASN A 47 13.14 -3.29 -4.75
N GLU A 48 13.01 -1.98 -4.95
CA GLU A 48 13.56 -0.97 -4.05
C GLU A 48 12.42 -0.23 -3.33
N PHE A 49 12.35 -0.38 -2.01
CA PHE A 49 11.25 0.09 -1.17
C PHE A 49 11.73 1.12 -0.15
N VAL A 50 10.93 2.18 0.03
CA VAL A 50 11.09 3.17 1.09
C VAL A 50 9.82 3.15 1.94
N ILE A 51 9.92 2.68 3.18
CA ILE A 51 8.80 2.52 4.09
C ILE A 51 8.75 3.71 5.03
N CYS A 52 7.68 4.51 4.94
CA CYS A 52 7.42 5.64 5.83
C CYS A 52 6.83 5.13 7.15
N ALA A 53 7.69 4.79 8.12
CA ALA A 53 7.29 4.26 9.41
C ALA A 53 7.01 5.37 10.44
N GLY A 54 6.26 5.03 11.47
CA GLY A 54 5.91 5.94 12.57
C GLY A 54 5.47 5.15 13.80
N TYR A 55 4.17 4.94 13.99
CA TYR A 55 3.67 4.14 15.10
C TYR A 55 4.28 2.72 15.10
N LYS A 56 4.86 2.31 16.23
CA LYS A 56 5.51 1.01 16.42
C LYS A 56 6.51 0.64 15.30
N GLN A 57 7.25 1.61 14.80
CA GLN A 57 8.22 1.42 13.72
C GLN A 57 9.27 0.34 13.99
N HIS A 58 9.58 0.07 15.27
CA HIS A 58 10.53 -0.97 15.66
C HIS A 58 10.10 -2.35 15.15
N VAL A 59 8.80 -2.68 15.18
CA VAL A 59 8.27 -3.96 14.68
C VAL A 59 8.57 -4.14 13.19
N ILE A 60 8.45 -3.07 12.38
CA ILE A 60 8.80 -3.11 10.96
C ILE A 60 10.32 -3.30 10.78
N LYS A 61 11.13 -2.59 11.56
CA LYS A 61 12.60 -2.68 11.51
C LYS A 61 13.09 -4.07 11.92
N GLU A 62 12.56 -4.62 13.01
CA GLU A 62 12.87 -5.97 13.49
C GLU A 62 12.53 -7.02 12.44
N TYR A 63 11.33 -6.94 11.84
CA TYR A 63 10.93 -7.86 10.77
C TYR A 63 11.94 -7.90 9.62
N PHE A 64 12.41 -6.75 9.13
CA PHE A 64 13.39 -6.73 8.04
C PHE A 64 14.82 -7.04 8.50
N ALA A 65 15.20 -6.72 9.74
CA ALA A 65 16.50 -7.07 10.29
C ALA A 65 16.68 -8.60 10.37
N ASP A 66 15.61 -9.30 10.74
CA ASP A 66 15.61 -10.76 10.93
C ASP A 66 15.05 -11.52 9.70
N TYR A 67 14.67 -10.82 8.64
CA TYR A 67 13.97 -11.40 7.48
C TYR A 67 14.70 -12.59 6.88
N PHE A 68 16.02 -12.48 6.69
CA PHE A 68 16.82 -13.56 6.12
C PHE A 68 16.93 -14.77 7.06
N LEU A 69 16.90 -14.58 8.38
CA LEU A 69 16.91 -15.66 9.36
C LEU A 69 15.66 -16.53 9.24
N HIS A 70 14.50 -15.91 9.05
CA HIS A 70 13.21 -16.61 8.98
C HIS A 70 12.95 -17.26 7.61
N THR A 71 13.68 -16.86 6.58
CA THR A 71 13.51 -17.37 5.21
C THR A 71 14.64 -18.28 4.74
N SER A 72 15.62 -18.57 5.62
CA SER A 72 16.83 -19.34 5.28
C SER A 72 16.97 -20.62 6.11
N ASP A 73 17.67 -21.60 5.56
CA ASP A 73 18.13 -22.75 6.33
C ASP A 73 19.44 -22.39 7.02
N ILE A 74 19.48 -22.43 8.36
CA ILE A 74 20.60 -21.94 9.16
C ILE A 74 21.03 -22.97 10.20
N THR A 75 22.34 -23.15 10.33
CA THR A 75 22.94 -23.84 11.48
C THR A 75 23.50 -22.81 12.46
N PHE A 76 23.11 -22.91 13.70
CA PHE A 76 23.70 -22.18 14.81
C PHE A 76 24.59 -23.16 15.59
N ASP A 77 25.90 -22.93 15.63
CA ASP A 77 26.87 -23.74 16.36
C ASP A 77 27.31 -23.02 17.64
N PHE A 78 26.93 -23.59 18.76
CA PHE A 78 27.30 -23.12 20.10
C PHE A 78 28.38 -24.00 20.76
N THR A 79 28.86 -25.08 20.07
CA THR A 79 29.78 -26.07 20.66
C THR A 79 31.17 -25.52 20.93
N SER A 80 31.62 -24.58 20.08
CA SER A 80 32.94 -23.95 20.21
C SER A 80 32.98 -22.80 21.22
N GLY A 81 31.80 -22.37 21.76
CA GLY A 81 31.66 -21.16 22.58
C GLY A 81 31.77 -19.83 21.81
N LYS A 82 31.86 -19.89 20.47
CA LYS A 82 31.98 -18.68 19.60
C LYS A 82 30.67 -18.26 18.97
N ASN A 83 29.57 -19.02 19.12
CA ASN A 83 28.26 -18.72 18.52
C ASN A 83 28.37 -18.50 17.00
N GLU A 84 28.79 -19.50 16.26
CA GLU A 84 28.94 -19.42 14.81
C GLU A 84 27.61 -19.65 14.11
N MET A 85 27.35 -18.91 13.02
CA MET A 85 26.15 -19.03 12.20
C MET A 85 26.54 -19.35 10.75
N THR A 86 25.96 -20.40 10.19
CA THR A 86 26.14 -20.78 8.78
C THR A 86 24.80 -20.77 8.07
N VAL A 87 24.66 -19.92 7.04
CA VAL A 87 23.48 -19.87 6.17
C VAL A 87 23.68 -20.85 5.03
N HIS A 88 22.85 -21.90 4.93
CA HIS A 88 22.95 -22.92 3.89
C HIS A 88 22.16 -22.55 2.64
N ARG A 89 20.94 -22.07 2.83
CA ARG A 89 20.03 -21.70 1.76
C ARG A 89 19.35 -20.40 2.11
N ASN A 90 19.56 -19.38 1.29
CA ASN A 90 18.89 -18.08 1.44
C ASN A 90 17.73 -17.98 0.44
N ASN A 91 16.50 -18.03 0.94
CA ASN A 91 15.28 -17.86 0.16
C ASN A 91 14.67 -16.46 0.31
N SER A 92 15.43 -15.49 0.88
CA SER A 92 14.96 -14.11 1.02
C SER A 92 14.68 -13.48 -0.33
N GLU A 93 13.65 -12.65 -0.37
CA GLU A 93 13.37 -11.83 -1.54
C GLU A 93 14.52 -10.86 -1.82
N ARG A 94 14.79 -10.60 -3.10
CA ARG A 94 15.88 -9.71 -3.52
C ARG A 94 15.46 -8.24 -3.40
N TRP A 95 15.06 -7.83 -2.21
CA TRP A 95 14.61 -6.47 -1.93
C TRP A 95 15.72 -5.61 -1.36
N LYS A 96 15.67 -4.31 -1.71
CA LYS A 96 16.37 -3.25 -1.00
C LYS A 96 15.32 -2.43 -0.24
N VAL A 97 15.37 -2.48 1.09
CA VAL A 97 14.36 -1.87 1.95
C VAL A 97 15.00 -0.79 2.82
N THR A 98 14.45 0.40 2.74
CA THR A 98 14.80 1.52 3.64
C THR A 98 13.59 1.82 4.52
N VAL A 99 13.72 1.67 5.84
CA VAL A 99 12.67 2.01 6.80
C VAL A 99 13.01 3.35 7.43
N VAL A 100 12.23 4.38 7.09
CA VAL A 100 12.46 5.76 7.54
C VAL A 100 11.54 6.08 8.70
N ASP A 101 12.09 6.60 9.80
CA ASP A 101 11.29 7.22 10.84
C ASP A 101 10.73 8.56 10.35
N THR A 102 9.47 8.55 10.01
CA THR A 102 8.76 9.75 9.55
C THR A 102 7.97 10.46 10.64
N GLY A 103 8.22 10.09 11.91
CA GLY A 103 7.58 10.70 13.08
C GLY A 103 6.24 10.05 13.45
N LEU A 104 5.87 10.13 14.73
CA LEU A 104 4.66 9.51 15.27
C LEU A 104 3.39 10.23 14.79
N ASN A 105 3.36 11.55 14.91
CA ASN A 105 2.18 12.38 14.67
C ASN A 105 2.15 13.02 13.27
N THR A 106 3.12 12.72 12.43
CA THR A 106 3.23 13.25 11.07
C THR A 106 2.08 12.73 10.20
N MET A 107 1.44 13.61 9.44
CA MET A 107 0.36 13.26 8.51
C MET A 107 0.90 12.64 7.22
N THR A 108 0.01 12.10 6.39
CA THR A 108 0.36 11.33 5.17
C THR A 108 1.28 12.11 4.21
N GLY A 109 0.98 13.37 3.93
CA GLY A 109 1.83 14.26 3.12
C GLY A 109 3.18 14.54 3.79
N GLY A 110 3.18 14.86 5.08
CA GLY A 110 4.42 15.08 5.83
C GLY A 110 5.38 13.89 5.79
N ARG A 111 4.84 12.66 5.88
CA ARG A 111 5.65 11.44 5.72
C ARG A 111 6.31 11.36 4.34
N VAL A 112 5.54 11.65 3.30
CA VAL A 112 6.08 11.74 1.93
C VAL A 112 7.15 12.83 1.85
N LYS A 113 6.93 14.02 2.43
CA LYS A 113 7.94 15.11 2.42
C LYS A 113 9.28 14.67 3.04
N ARG A 114 9.22 13.95 4.17
CA ARG A 114 10.41 13.52 4.93
C ARG A 114 11.30 12.50 4.21
N ILE A 115 10.77 11.84 3.18
CA ILE A 115 11.56 10.84 2.43
C ILE A 115 12.14 11.39 1.14
N LYS A 116 12.04 12.70 0.86
CA LYS A 116 12.53 13.34 -0.36
C LYS A 116 14.00 13.00 -0.67
N GLU A 117 14.88 13.02 0.34
CA GLU A 117 16.29 12.70 0.20
C GLU A 117 16.56 11.24 -0.22
N TYR A 118 15.70 10.29 0.21
CA TYR A 118 15.80 8.88 -0.16
C TYR A 118 15.31 8.60 -1.58
N ILE A 119 14.46 9.46 -2.13
CA ILE A 119 13.92 9.34 -3.50
C ILE A 119 14.87 9.99 -4.49
N GLY A 120 15.41 11.16 -4.19
CA GLY A 120 16.19 11.96 -5.11
C GLY A 120 15.30 12.65 -6.16
N ASN A 121 15.83 12.77 -7.37
CA ASN A 121 15.18 13.49 -8.48
C ASN A 121 14.54 12.56 -9.53
N GLU A 122 14.13 11.36 -9.10
CA GLU A 122 13.50 10.41 -10.01
C GLU A 122 12.02 10.23 -9.70
N PRO A 123 11.20 9.88 -10.70
CA PRO A 123 9.83 9.45 -10.46
C PRO A 123 9.78 8.29 -9.48
N PHE A 124 8.75 8.25 -8.66
CA PHE A 124 8.56 7.22 -7.65
C PHE A 124 7.12 6.74 -7.60
N MET A 125 6.93 5.53 -7.10
CA MET A 125 5.61 5.00 -6.82
C MET A 125 5.27 5.22 -5.35
N LEU A 126 3.97 5.42 -5.06
CA LEU A 126 3.47 5.66 -3.72
C LEU A 126 2.22 4.83 -3.48
N THR A 127 2.16 4.12 -2.36
CA THR A 127 0.97 3.37 -1.97
C THR A 127 0.76 3.39 -0.45
N TYR A 128 -0.45 3.03 -0.04
CA TYR A 128 -0.78 2.80 1.37
C TYR A 128 -0.34 1.39 1.79
N GLY A 129 0.01 1.22 3.06
CA GLY A 129 0.52 -0.04 3.62
C GLY A 129 -0.56 -1.00 4.14
N ASP A 130 -1.80 -0.85 3.67
CA ASP A 130 -2.96 -1.55 4.24
C ASP A 130 -3.97 -2.08 3.22
N GLY A 131 -3.65 -2.00 1.93
CA GLY A 131 -4.51 -2.48 0.86
C GLY A 131 -3.77 -3.35 -0.15
N VAL A 132 -4.40 -4.43 -0.59
CA VAL A 132 -3.92 -5.33 -1.63
C VAL A 132 -4.76 -5.19 -2.90
N SER A 133 -4.14 -5.43 -4.05
CA SER A 133 -4.76 -5.27 -5.37
C SER A 133 -4.05 -6.12 -6.41
N ASP A 134 -4.71 -6.36 -7.52
CA ASP A 134 -4.11 -6.92 -8.74
C ASP A 134 -3.85 -5.84 -9.82
N VAL A 135 -3.66 -4.59 -9.40
CA VAL A 135 -3.31 -3.47 -10.32
C VAL A 135 -2.09 -3.85 -11.17
N ASN A 136 -2.24 -3.69 -12.48
CA ASN A 136 -1.11 -3.86 -13.40
C ASN A 136 -0.15 -2.68 -13.28
N ILE A 137 0.91 -2.86 -12.50
CA ILE A 137 1.89 -1.81 -12.21
C ILE A 137 2.64 -1.38 -13.48
N ALA A 138 2.90 -2.30 -14.41
CA ALA A 138 3.57 -1.95 -15.66
C ALA A 138 2.70 -1.02 -16.52
N GLU A 139 1.42 -1.33 -16.68
CA GLU A 139 0.48 -0.47 -17.39
C GLU A 139 0.27 0.88 -16.70
N LEU A 140 0.21 0.91 -15.37
CA LEU A 140 0.12 2.14 -14.58
C LEU A 140 1.32 3.06 -14.86
N VAL A 141 2.53 2.50 -14.86
CA VAL A 141 3.76 3.26 -15.13
C VAL A 141 3.79 3.76 -16.58
N GLU A 142 3.41 2.93 -17.55
CA GLU A 142 3.34 3.34 -18.95
C GLU A 142 2.27 4.42 -19.19
N PHE A 143 1.12 4.31 -18.55
CA PHE A 143 0.09 5.34 -18.57
C PHE A 143 0.64 6.68 -18.03
N HIS A 144 1.36 6.65 -16.89
CA HIS A 144 1.99 7.83 -16.31
C HIS A 144 3.00 8.48 -17.26
N LYS A 145 3.89 7.69 -17.85
CA LYS A 145 4.89 8.20 -18.81
C LYS A 145 4.23 8.83 -20.05
N LYS A 146 3.14 8.23 -20.53
CA LYS A 146 2.46 8.69 -21.75
C LYS A 146 1.83 10.07 -21.60
N HIS A 147 1.21 10.38 -20.46
CA HIS A 147 0.57 11.69 -20.29
C HIS A 147 1.53 12.76 -19.74
N GLY A 148 2.65 12.37 -19.08
CA GLY A 148 3.69 13.27 -18.61
C GLY A 148 3.27 14.26 -17.51
N LYS A 149 2.17 13.98 -16.78
CA LYS A 149 1.68 14.79 -15.69
C LYS A 149 2.36 14.45 -14.36
N LEU A 150 2.19 15.31 -13.33
CA LEU A 150 2.87 15.17 -12.04
C LEU A 150 2.47 13.92 -11.27
N VAL A 151 1.18 13.56 -11.27
CA VAL A 151 0.68 12.43 -10.48
C VAL A 151 -0.30 11.59 -11.29
N THR A 152 -0.11 10.29 -11.24
CA THR A 152 -1.13 9.30 -11.62
C THR A 152 -1.61 8.58 -10.36
N MET A 153 -2.91 8.44 -10.22
CA MET A 153 -3.56 7.76 -9.11
C MET A 153 -4.43 6.61 -9.64
N SER A 154 -4.33 5.44 -9.03
CA SER A 154 -5.28 4.36 -9.36
C SER A 154 -6.65 4.66 -8.77
N ALA A 155 -7.66 4.59 -9.63
CA ALA A 155 -9.05 4.85 -9.30
C ALA A 155 -9.86 3.57 -9.48
N TYR A 156 -10.61 3.19 -8.46
CA TYR A 156 -11.37 1.95 -8.38
C TYR A 156 -12.82 2.22 -8.00
N ASN A 157 -13.73 1.44 -8.59
CA ASN A 157 -15.12 1.45 -8.17
C ASN A 157 -15.38 0.28 -7.22
N PRO A 158 -15.53 0.50 -5.90
CA PRO A 158 -15.70 -0.57 -4.92
C PRO A 158 -17.06 -1.29 -5.02
N GLY A 159 -17.92 -0.89 -5.97
CA GLY A 159 -19.33 -1.25 -5.92
C GLY A 159 -20.02 -0.60 -4.72
N GLN A 160 -21.28 -0.33 -4.77
CA GLN A 160 -21.98 0.12 -3.57
C GLN A 160 -22.68 -1.07 -2.91
N ARG A 161 -22.56 -1.15 -1.58
CA ARG A 161 -23.17 -2.21 -0.76
C ARG A 161 -24.71 -2.11 -0.70
N PHE A 162 -25.30 -1.10 -1.33
CA PHE A 162 -26.72 -0.79 -1.22
C PHE A 162 -27.34 -0.60 -2.60
N GLY A 163 -28.56 -1.09 -2.77
CA GLY A 163 -29.35 -0.86 -3.97
C GLY A 163 -29.69 0.63 -4.19
N VAL A 164 -29.89 1.00 -5.44
CA VAL A 164 -30.40 2.31 -5.82
C VAL A 164 -31.91 2.27 -5.77
N LEU A 165 -32.48 3.30 -5.12
CA LEU A 165 -33.92 3.55 -5.12
C LEU A 165 -34.17 4.76 -6.05
N ASP A 166 -35.00 4.56 -7.08
CA ASP A 166 -35.62 5.65 -7.80
C ASP A 166 -36.96 5.95 -7.13
N ILE A 167 -37.07 7.15 -6.53
CA ILE A 167 -38.21 7.57 -5.69
C ILE A 167 -38.85 8.81 -6.31
N ASP A 168 -40.16 8.79 -6.55
CA ASP A 168 -40.90 9.96 -6.99
C ASP A 168 -41.20 10.95 -5.87
N GLU A 169 -41.77 12.13 -6.23
CA GLU A 169 -42.09 13.21 -5.30
C GLU A 169 -43.07 12.79 -4.18
N ASN A 170 -43.82 11.71 -4.37
CA ASN A 170 -44.80 11.17 -3.40
C ASN A 170 -44.22 10.06 -2.52
N GLY A 171 -42.92 9.74 -2.66
CA GLY A 171 -42.25 8.70 -1.91
C GLY A 171 -42.46 7.29 -2.46
N LYS A 172 -43.08 7.14 -3.66
CA LYS A 172 -43.23 5.85 -4.32
C LYS A 172 -41.90 5.41 -4.95
N ILE A 173 -41.49 4.18 -4.68
CA ILE A 173 -40.32 3.57 -5.29
C ILE A 173 -40.71 3.10 -6.70
N ASN A 174 -40.16 3.76 -7.73
CA ASN A 174 -40.38 3.39 -9.13
C ASN A 174 -39.46 2.25 -9.57
N GLU A 175 -38.21 2.25 -9.06
CA GLU A 175 -37.22 1.22 -9.34
C GLU A 175 -36.37 0.92 -8.11
N PHE A 176 -36.15 -0.35 -7.83
CA PHE A 176 -35.10 -0.83 -6.93
C PHE A 176 -34.16 -1.72 -7.74
N ARG A 177 -32.89 -1.31 -7.85
CA ARG A 177 -31.88 -2.12 -8.53
C ARG A 177 -30.58 -2.15 -7.74
N GLU A 178 -29.87 -3.23 -7.85
CA GLU A 178 -28.48 -3.27 -7.42
C GLU A 178 -27.66 -2.34 -8.30
N LYS A 179 -26.72 -1.59 -7.69
CA LYS A 179 -25.83 -0.73 -8.48
C LYS A 179 -24.91 -1.56 -9.34
N THR A 180 -24.77 -1.12 -10.57
CA THR A 180 -23.78 -1.66 -11.52
C THR A 180 -22.48 -0.88 -11.42
N SER A 181 -21.40 -1.43 -11.98
CA SER A 181 -20.07 -0.79 -12.02
C SER A 181 -20.04 0.60 -12.67
N GLY A 182 -21.11 0.98 -13.38
CA GLY A 182 -21.27 2.32 -13.98
C GLY A 182 -21.84 3.41 -13.04
N ASP A 183 -22.49 3.03 -11.94
CA ASP A 183 -23.24 3.94 -11.07
C ASP A 183 -22.43 4.45 -9.85
N GLY A 184 -21.20 3.97 -9.64
CA GLY A 184 -20.41 4.30 -8.47
C GLY A 184 -19.40 5.41 -8.69
N ASN A 185 -19.12 6.19 -7.65
CA ASN A 185 -17.99 7.11 -7.65
C ASN A 185 -16.68 6.32 -7.55
N LEU A 186 -15.72 6.68 -8.39
CA LEU A 186 -14.37 6.15 -8.30
C LEU A 186 -13.71 6.67 -7.00
N ILE A 187 -13.03 5.78 -6.30
CA ILE A 187 -12.25 6.13 -5.11
C ILE A 187 -10.76 6.01 -5.38
N ASN A 188 -9.96 6.76 -4.62
CA ASN A 188 -8.50 6.60 -4.55
C ASN A 188 -8.15 5.30 -3.81
N ILE A 189 -7.38 4.44 -4.45
CA ILE A 189 -6.93 3.17 -3.86
C ILE A 189 -5.42 3.13 -3.61
N GLY A 190 -4.74 4.27 -3.72
CA GLY A 190 -3.28 4.30 -3.73
C GLY A 190 -2.72 3.88 -5.09
N PHE A 191 -1.63 3.12 -5.08
CA PHE A 191 -0.91 2.69 -6.30
C PHE A 191 -0.73 3.87 -7.26
N MET A 192 -0.02 4.89 -6.78
CA MET A 192 0.26 6.12 -7.50
C MET A 192 1.63 6.07 -8.15
N VAL A 193 1.81 6.88 -9.21
CA VAL A 193 3.12 7.24 -9.75
C VAL A 193 3.24 8.75 -9.69
N CYS A 194 4.34 9.24 -9.12
CA CYS A 194 4.57 10.65 -8.87
C CYS A 194 5.88 11.10 -9.49
N GLN A 195 5.90 12.29 -10.09
CA GLN A 195 7.12 12.99 -10.45
C GLN A 195 7.76 13.61 -9.19
N PRO A 196 9.09 13.78 -9.15
CA PRO A 196 9.78 14.34 -7.97
C PRO A 196 9.31 15.77 -7.63
N GLU A 197 8.84 16.54 -8.61
CA GLU A 197 8.30 17.88 -8.41
C GLU A 197 7.04 17.89 -7.54
N PHE A 198 6.37 16.75 -7.37
CA PHE A 198 5.22 16.62 -6.46
C PHE A 198 5.56 16.96 -5.00
N PHE A 199 6.83 16.77 -4.58
CA PHE A 199 7.29 17.18 -3.26
C PHE A 199 7.14 18.69 -2.99
N ASP A 200 7.10 19.53 -4.02
CA ASP A 200 7.01 20.98 -3.87
C ASP A 200 5.59 21.44 -3.49
N TYR A 201 4.59 20.54 -3.65
CA TYR A 201 3.20 20.78 -3.23
C TYR A 201 2.91 20.31 -1.80
N ILE A 202 3.90 19.80 -1.08
CA ILE A 202 3.76 19.31 0.29
C ILE A 202 4.46 20.31 1.23
N ASP A 203 3.73 20.93 2.13
CA ASP A 203 4.26 22.00 2.99
C ASP A 203 5.17 21.43 4.10
N GLY A 204 4.68 20.45 4.89
CA GLY A 204 5.40 19.89 6.05
C GLY A 204 4.62 18.79 6.77
N ASP A 205 4.94 18.57 8.03
CA ASP A 205 4.48 17.44 8.83
C ASP A 205 2.96 17.32 8.99
N ASP A 206 2.28 18.46 9.11
CA ASP A 206 0.82 18.51 9.30
C ASP A 206 0.05 18.38 7.98
N THR A 207 0.73 18.18 6.87
CA THR A 207 0.12 18.08 5.55
C THR A 207 -0.55 16.72 5.37
N VAL A 208 -1.85 16.72 5.13
CA VAL A 208 -2.61 15.57 4.69
C VAL A 208 -2.50 15.48 3.17
N LEU A 209 -1.93 14.38 2.66
CA LEU A 209 -1.64 14.17 1.23
C LEU A 209 -2.90 14.31 0.37
N GLU A 210 -4.00 13.73 0.84
CA GLU A 210 -5.29 13.61 0.18
C GLU A 210 -6.07 14.94 0.10
N LYS A 211 -5.59 15.97 0.79
CA LYS A 211 -6.14 17.34 0.79
C LYS A 211 -5.33 18.25 -0.13
N LYS A 212 -4.77 19.32 0.44
CA LYS A 212 -4.10 20.40 -0.29
C LYS A 212 -3.14 19.91 -1.40
N PRO A 213 -2.23 18.94 -1.20
CA PRO A 213 -1.35 18.50 -2.27
C PRO A 213 -2.09 17.91 -3.47
N LEU A 214 -2.92 16.89 -3.27
CA LEU A 214 -3.65 16.24 -4.37
C LEU A 214 -4.73 17.15 -4.96
N GLU A 215 -5.43 17.94 -4.15
CA GLU A 215 -6.40 18.94 -4.63
C GLU A 215 -5.75 20.00 -5.50
N THR A 216 -4.54 20.46 -5.13
CA THR A 216 -3.82 21.48 -5.90
C THR A 216 -3.39 20.94 -7.26
N VAL A 217 -2.73 19.77 -7.30
CA VAL A 217 -2.32 19.18 -8.59
C VAL A 217 -3.51 18.80 -9.46
N ALA A 218 -4.66 18.43 -8.87
CA ALA A 218 -5.92 18.22 -9.60
C ALA A 218 -6.42 19.51 -10.26
N LYS A 219 -6.46 20.63 -9.51
CA LYS A 219 -6.86 21.95 -10.04
C LYS A 219 -5.94 22.47 -11.13
N LEU A 220 -4.67 22.09 -11.10
CA LEU A 220 -3.68 22.43 -12.12
C LEU A 220 -3.76 21.54 -13.37
N GLY A 221 -4.62 20.51 -13.36
CA GLY A 221 -4.70 19.53 -14.44
C GLY A 221 -3.49 18.58 -14.50
N GLU A 222 -2.81 18.41 -13.36
CA GLU A 222 -1.59 17.61 -13.23
C GLU A 222 -1.83 16.28 -12.48
N LEU A 223 -3.10 15.93 -12.18
CA LEU A 223 -3.52 14.65 -11.60
C LEU A 223 -4.32 13.84 -12.61
N MET A 224 -3.87 12.62 -12.89
CA MET A 224 -4.55 11.71 -13.82
C MET A 224 -5.04 10.45 -13.09
N ALA A 225 -6.20 9.94 -13.50
CA ALA A 225 -6.76 8.71 -12.97
C ALA A 225 -6.48 7.51 -13.90
N TYR A 226 -5.79 6.50 -13.39
CA TYR A 226 -5.70 5.18 -13.99
C TYR A 226 -6.87 4.33 -13.47
N LYS A 227 -7.82 4.00 -14.35
CA LYS A 227 -9.02 3.24 -13.96
C LYS A 227 -8.67 1.77 -13.80
N HIS A 228 -8.75 1.28 -12.58
CA HIS A 228 -8.57 -0.13 -12.23
C HIS A 228 -9.93 -0.83 -12.15
N THR A 229 -10.08 -1.95 -12.86
CA THR A 229 -11.32 -2.73 -12.94
C THR A 229 -11.21 -4.13 -12.33
N GLY A 230 -10.03 -4.50 -11.84
CA GLY A 230 -9.76 -5.77 -11.19
C GLY A 230 -10.15 -5.79 -9.70
N PHE A 231 -9.30 -6.35 -8.88
CA PHE A 231 -9.49 -6.50 -7.44
C PHE A 231 -8.75 -5.43 -6.65
N TRP A 232 -9.41 -4.88 -5.66
CA TRP A 232 -8.78 -4.10 -4.59
C TRP A 232 -9.55 -4.27 -3.29
N GLN A 233 -8.83 -4.41 -2.17
CA GLN A 233 -9.41 -4.40 -0.84
C GLN A 233 -8.41 -3.87 0.18
N CYS A 234 -8.86 -2.92 1.03
CA CYS A 234 -8.13 -2.53 2.24
C CYS A 234 -8.44 -3.49 3.39
N MET A 235 -7.54 -3.50 4.38
CA MET A 235 -7.69 -4.25 5.63
C MET A 235 -7.91 -3.29 6.79
N ASP A 236 -9.05 -2.59 6.80
CA ASP A 236 -9.38 -1.59 7.82
C ASP A 236 -10.06 -2.16 9.06
N THR A 237 -10.70 -3.32 8.92
CA THR A 237 -11.47 -3.98 9.98
C THR A 237 -11.10 -5.46 10.08
N VAL A 238 -11.41 -6.08 11.23
CA VAL A 238 -11.24 -7.54 11.43
C VAL A 238 -11.99 -8.33 10.36
N ARG A 239 -13.22 -7.91 10.02
CA ARG A 239 -14.01 -8.55 8.96
C ARG A 239 -13.30 -8.54 7.60
N GLU A 240 -12.68 -7.45 7.23
CA GLU A 240 -11.93 -7.35 5.96
C GLU A 240 -10.67 -8.21 5.99
N LYS A 241 -9.98 -8.28 7.14
CA LYS A 241 -8.88 -9.23 7.36
C LYS A 241 -9.34 -10.67 7.14
N GLU A 242 -10.45 -11.09 7.78
CA GLU A 242 -11.00 -12.44 7.63
C GLU A 242 -11.39 -12.77 6.19
N GLN A 243 -11.93 -11.79 5.45
CA GLN A 243 -12.24 -11.97 4.03
C GLN A 243 -10.98 -12.19 3.20
N LEU A 244 -9.94 -11.39 3.40
CA LEU A 244 -8.65 -11.55 2.72
C LEU A 244 -7.97 -12.88 3.09
N GLU A 245 -8.00 -13.25 4.37
CA GLU A 245 -7.47 -14.53 4.86
C GLU A 245 -8.17 -15.73 4.21
N LYS A 246 -9.50 -15.66 4.07
CA LYS A 246 -10.28 -16.70 3.39
C LYS A 246 -9.93 -16.81 1.90
N MET A 247 -9.70 -15.67 1.22
CA MET A 247 -9.25 -15.70 -0.18
C MET A 247 -7.87 -16.35 -0.31
N TRP A 248 -6.95 -16.02 0.60
CA TRP A 248 -5.62 -16.58 0.61
C TRP A 248 -5.60 -18.08 0.88
N SER A 249 -6.28 -18.54 1.93
CA SER A 249 -6.32 -19.96 2.32
C SER A 249 -7.02 -20.84 1.28
N ASN A 250 -7.96 -20.29 0.53
CA ASN A 250 -8.63 -20.99 -0.58
C ASN A 250 -7.85 -20.92 -1.91
N ASN A 251 -6.61 -20.41 -1.93
CA ASN A 251 -5.83 -20.16 -3.14
C ASN A 251 -6.58 -19.31 -4.20
N ASN A 252 -7.44 -18.41 -3.76
CA ASN A 252 -8.24 -17.52 -4.60
C ASN A 252 -7.98 -16.05 -4.25
N ALA A 253 -6.71 -15.70 -4.00
CA ALA A 253 -6.26 -14.34 -3.71
C ALA A 253 -5.88 -13.62 -5.01
N PRO A 254 -6.72 -12.70 -5.55
CA PRO A 254 -6.48 -12.08 -6.85
C PRO A 254 -5.17 -11.29 -6.92
N TRP A 255 -4.74 -10.72 -5.78
CA TRP A 255 -3.47 -9.98 -5.70
C TRP A 255 -2.22 -10.86 -5.72
N LYS A 256 -2.36 -12.19 -5.57
CA LYS A 256 -1.25 -13.14 -5.64
C LYS A 256 -0.91 -13.47 -7.08
N ILE A 257 -0.33 -12.51 -7.80
CA ILE A 257 0.08 -12.65 -9.21
C ILE A 257 1.47 -13.27 -9.39
N TRP A 258 2.23 -13.39 -8.30
CA TRP A 258 3.54 -14.04 -8.30
C TRP A 258 3.43 -15.56 -8.10
N ARG A 259 4.44 -16.27 -8.57
CA ARG A 259 4.58 -17.73 -8.42
C ARG A 259 5.23 -18.10 -7.09
#